data_904c0964548e2fcfbf13a99698447026
#
_entry.id   904c0964548e2fcfbf13a99698447026
#
_cell.length_a   1.000
_cell.length_b   1.000
_cell.length_c   1.000
_cell.angle_alpha   90.00
_cell.angle_beta   90.00
_cell.angle_gamma   90.00
#
_symmetry.space_group_name_H-M   'P 1'
#
loop_
_entity.id
_entity.type
_entity.pdbx_description
1 polymer ?
#
loop_
_entity_poly.entity_id
_entity_poly.type
_entity_poly.pdbx_seq_one_letter_code
_entity_poly.pdbx_strand_id
1 'polypeptide(L)'
;VTDLLALTAELVDIPSVSFDEADLVARLEAELRAVPGLGVDRIGDNLVARTDLGRDHRLILAGHTDTVPGDTTGSRLDGDTLWGLGAADMKGGLAVMLELARTVSEPAIDVTWVLYAREEVAIAHNGLRELFAEAPDLLDGDVAILGEPTGGAVEAGCQGTMRFEVTLAGTRAHTARPWMGRNAVHRLGGLLDALNGYEHREPVVDGCRYREALQAVHVEGGVAGNVVPDRAMVRINHR
;
A
#
# COMPACT_ATOMS: atom_id res chain seq x y z
N VAL A 1 2.98 -28.77 -9.71
CA VAL A 1 2.39 -27.42 -9.63
C VAL A 1 2.20 -27.14 -8.16
N THR A 2 2.84 -26.11 -7.66
CA THR A 2 2.71 -25.66 -6.26
C THR A 2 1.27 -25.21 -6.01
N ASP A 3 0.73 -25.56 -4.85
CA ASP A 3 -0.55 -25.01 -4.40
C ASP A 3 -0.31 -23.57 -3.91
N LEU A 4 -0.68 -22.60 -4.75
CA LEU A 4 -0.48 -21.18 -4.44
C LEU A 4 -1.26 -20.72 -3.22
N LEU A 5 -2.40 -21.37 -2.94
CA LEU A 5 -3.20 -21.05 -1.75
C LEU A 5 -2.48 -21.52 -0.48
N ALA A 6 -1.89 -22.72 -0.52
CA ALA A 6 -1.08 -23.24 0.58
C ALA A 6 0.20 -22.41 0.78
N LEU A 7 0.89 -22.04 -0.30
CA LEU A 7 2.06 -21.16 -0.22
C LEU A 7 1.71 -19.79 0.36
N THR A 8 0.58 -19.22 -0.05
CA THR A 8 0.11 -17.95 0.51
C THR A 8 -0.18 -18.09 2.01
N ALA A 9 -0.80 -19.20 2.44
CA ALA A 9 -1.06 -19.48 3.85
C ALA A 9 0.25 -19.53 4.67
N GLU A 10 1.27 -20.23 4.16
CA GLU A 10 2.59 -20.26 4.80
C GLU A 10 3.20 -18.85 4.96
N LEU A 11 3.07 -17.97 3.96
CA LEU A 11 3.57 -16.60 4.06
C LEU A 11 2.74 -15.74 5.02
N VAL A 12 1.42 -15.95 5.07
CA VAL A 12 0.51 -15.26 6.01
C VAL A 12 0.83 -15.64 7.46
N ASP A 13 1.19 -16.90 7.71
CA ASP A 13 1.53 -17.40 9.04
C ASP A 13 2.86 -16.84 9.59
N ILE A 14 3.63 -16.13 8.76
CA ILE A 14 4.80 -15.36 9.20
C ILE A 14 4.36 -13.89 9.37
N PRO A 15 4.22 -13.35 10.58
CA PRO A 15 3.89 -11.95 10.79
C PRO A 15 4.93 -11.03 10.17
N SER A 16 4.47 -9.93 9.55
CA SER A 16 5.35 -8.95 8.92
C SER A 16 4.72 -7.55 8.93
N VAL A 17 4.25 -7.11 10.10
CA VAL A 17 3.78 -5.72 10.25
C VAL A 17 4.93 -4.76 9.92
N SER A 18 4.62 -3.63 9.27
CA SER A 18 5.65 -2.64 8.88
C SER A 18 6.66 -2.38 9.99
N PHE A 19 7.95 -2.47 9.69
CA PHE A 19 9.14 -2.46 10.56
C PHE A 19 9.45 -3.79 11.28
N ASP A 20 8.68 -4.85 11.06
CA ASP A 20 8.90 -6.19 11.62
C ASP A 20 8.83 -7.27 10.54
N GLU A 21 9.42 -7.00 9.37
CA GLU A 21 9.38 -7.87 8.18
C GLU A 21 10.50 -8.90 8.13
N ALA A 22 11.48 -8.81 9.05
CA ALA A 22 12.76 -9.52 8.95
C ALA A 22 12.63 -11.04 8.78
N ASP A 23 11.68 -11.68 9.46
CA ASP A 23 11.47 -13.13 9.39
C ASP A 23 10.87 -13.55 8.03
N LEU A 24 9.89 -12.80 7.52
CA LEU A 24 9.34 -13.05 6.19
C LEU A 24 10.39 -12.83 5.11
N VAL A 25 11.15 -11.74 5.20
CA VAL A 25 12.24 -11.42 4.26
C VAL A 25 13.31 -12.51 4.28
N ALA A 26 13.71 -13.01 5.46
CA ALA A 26 14.67 -14.10 5.55
C ALA A 26 14.14 -15.40 4.90
N ARG A 27 12.85 -15.72 5.07
CA ARG A 27 12.21 -16.86 4.40
C ARG A 27 12.23 -16.69 2.88
N LEU A 28 11.83 -15.53 2.37
CA LEU A 28 11.81 -15.26 0.93
C LEU A 28 13.23 -15.25 0.34
N GLU A 29 14.21 -14.69 1.06
CA GLU A 29 15.61 -14.70 0.64
C GLU A 29 16.14 -16.15 0.46
N ALA A 30 15.89 -17.00 1.45
CA ALA A 30 16.32 -18.39 1.39
C ALA A 30 15.73 -19.12 0.19
N GLU A 31 14.47 -18.88 -0.12
CA GLU A 31 13.78 -19.48 -1.27
C GLU A 31 14.34 -18.98 -2.63
N LEU A 32 14.54 -17.66 -2.75
CA LEU A 32 15.07 -17.07 -3.97
C LEU A 32 16.54 -17.50 -4.21
N ARG A 33 17.36 -17.56 -3.16
CA ARG A 33 18.74 -18.04 -3.27
C ARG A 33 18.86 -19.53 -3.62
N ALA A 34 17.82 -20.32 -3.36
CA ALA A 34 17.76 -21.72 -3.75
C ALA A 34 17.45 -21.91 -5.25
N VAL A 35 17.02 -20.86 -5.97
CA VAL A 35 16.73 -20.93 -7.40
C VAL A 35 18.04 -20.87 -8.21
N PRO A 36 18.35 -21.89 -9.01
CA PRO A 36 19.59 -21.92 -9.79
C PRO A 36 19.64 -20.77 -10.81
N GLY A 37 20.77 -20.06 -10.84
CA GLY A 37 21.02 -18.99 -11.83
C GLY A 37 20.36 -17.65 -11.48
N LEU A 38 19.68 -17.53 -10.34
CA LEU A 38 19.11 -16.27 -9.87
C LEU A 38 20.11 -15.54 -8.96
N GLY A 39 20.50 -14.32 -9.36
CA GLY A 39 21.26 -13.40 -8.48
C GLY A 39 20.34 -12.79 -7.44
N VAL A 40 20.74 -12.76 -6.17
CA VAL A 40 19.90 -12.20 -5.07
C VAL A 40 20.72 -11.24 -4.23
N ASP A 41 20.29 -9.99 -4.18
CA ASP A 41 20.81 -8.92 -3.35
C ASP A 41 19.82 -8.60 -2.23
N ARG A 42 20.34 -8.38 -1.02
CA ARG A 42 19.57 -7.90 0.13
C ARG A 42 20.09 -6.53 0.55
N ILE A 43 19.18 -5.55 0.66
CA ILE A 43 19.46 -4.18 1.10
C ILE A 43 18.47 -3.86 2.22
N GLY A 44 18.95 -3.85 3.46
CA GLY A 44 18.06 -3.79 4.63
C GLY A 44 17.07 -4.95 4.67
N ASP A 45 15.78 -4.65 4.65
CA ASP A 45 14.69 -5.63 4.55
C ASP A 45 14.09 -5.69 3.14
N ASN A 46 14.84 -5.27 2.12
CA ASN A 46 14.44 -5.38 0.73
C ASN A 46 15.27 -6.47 0.03
N LEU A 47 14.63 -7.19 -0.90
CA LEU A 47 15.27 -8.19 -1.73
C LEU A 47 15.14 -7.81 -3.20
N VAL A 48 16.21 -7.92 -3.94
CA VAL A 48 16.20 -7.82 -5.40
C VAL A 48 16.79 -9.10 -5.97
N ALA A 49 15.97 -9.88 -6.66
CA ALA A 49 16.41 -11.10 -7.33
C ALA A 49 16.36 -10.90 -8.85
N ARG A 50 17.39 -11.35 -9.59
CA ARG A 50 17.52 -11.05 -11.03
C ARG A 50 17.98 -12.26 -11.81
N THR A 51 17.37 -12.44 -13.00
CA THR A 51 17.99 -13.24 -14.07
C THR A 51 19.03 -12.40 -14.81
N ASP A 52 20.03 -13.04 -15.37
CA ASP A 52 21.04 -12.43 -16.23
C ASP A 52 21.28 -13.36 -17.45
N LEU A 53 20.24 -13.43 -18.30
CA LEU A 53 20.23 -14.27 -19.51
C LEU A 53 20.65 -13.50 -20.76
N GLY A 54 20.93 -12.20 -20.63
CA GLY A 54 21.33 -11.32 -21.72
C GLY A 54 20.19 -11.06 -22.72
N ARG A 55 18.96 -10.96 -22.25
CA ARG A 55 17.81 -10.64 -23.09
C ARG A 55 17.75 -9.14 -23.38
N ASP A 56 17.14 -8.78 -24.51
CA ASP A 56 17.03 -7.37 -24.95
C ASP A 56 16.14 -6.52 -24.04
N HIS A 57 15.22 -7.14 -23.30
CA HIS A 57 14.25 -6.48 -22.45
C HIS A 57 14.24 -7.07 -21.04
N ARG A 58 13.83 -6.25 -20.06
CA ARG A 58 13.72 -6.63 -18.67
C ARG A 58 12.37 -6.22 -18.07
N LEU A 59 11.69 -7.19 -17.46
CA LEU A 59 10.48 -7.00 -16.67
C LEU A 59 10.83 -6.89 -15.18
N ILE A 60 10.28 -5.92 -14.50
CA ILE A 60 10.30 -5.83 -13.04
C ILE A 60 8.97 -6.36 -12.50
N LEU A 61 9.03 -7.32 -11.59
CA LEU A 61 7.91 -7.76 -10.77
C LEU A 61 8.14 -7.25 -9.35
N ALA A 62 7.28 -6.34 -8.87
CA ALA A 62 7.47 -5.71 -7.57
C ALA A 62 6.29 -5.99 -6.62
N GLY A 63 6.60 -6.17 -5.34
CA GLY A 63 5.60 -6.37 -4.30
C GLY A 63 6.17 -6.09 -2.92
N HIS A 64 5.29 -5.63 -1.99
CA HIS A 64 5.70 -5.35 -0.63
C HIS A 64 5.57 -6.57 0.29
N THR A 65 6.41 -6.58 1.32
CA THR A 65 6.48 -7.69 2.30
C THR A 65 5.75 -7.38 3.59
N ASP A 66 5.51 -6.11 3.87
CA ASP A 66 4.84 -5.68 5.09
C ASP A 66 3.30 -5.76 5.01
N THR A 67 2.70 -5.63 6.18
CA THR A 67 1.25 -5.50 6.36
C THR A 67 0.94 -4.35 7.30
N VAL A 68 -0.27 -3.82 7.21
CA VAL A 68 -0.82 -2.95 8.26
C VAL A 68 -0.88 -3.68 9.62
N PRO A 69 -0.95 -2.96 10.76
CA PRO A 69 -1.25 -3.58 12.04
C PRO A 69 -2.62 -4.27 12.04
N GLY A 70 -2.69 -5.48 12.57
CA GLY A 70 -3.94 -6.24 12.61
C GLY A 70 -3.81 -7.55 13.37
N ASP A 71 -4.79 -8.43 13.20
CA ASP A 71 -4.77 -9.76 13.82
C ASP A 71 -3.78 -10.68 13.09
N THR A 72 -2.74 -11.10 13.80
CA THR A 72 -1.65 -11.96 13.32
C THR A 72 -1.80 -13.41 13.81
N THR A 73 -3.00 -13.85 14.20
CA THR A 73 -3.23 -15.22 14.72
C THR A 73 -3.01 -16.32 13.69
N GLY A 74 -2.69 -15.96 12.45
CA GLY A 74 -2.36 -16.88 11.37
C GLY A 74 -3.45 -16.95 10.30
N SER A 75 -3.23 -17.87 9.36
CA SER A 75 -4.13 -18.08 8.23
C SER A 75 -5.27 -19.05 8.58
N ARG A 76 -6.41 -18.91 7.90
CA ARG A 76 -7.53 -19.84 7.96
C ARG A 76 -8.06 -20.09 6.54
N LEU A 77 -7.99 -21.34 6.13
CA LEU A 77 -8.56 -21.79 4.87
C LEU A 77 -10.02 -22.22 5.06
N ASP A 78 -10.91 -21.74 4.18
CA ASP A 78 -12.32 -22.08 4.15
C ASP A 78 -12.74 -22.35 2.70
N GLY A 79 -12.76 -23.62 2.29
CA GLY A 79 -12.88 -23.99 0.88
C GLY A 79 -11.72 -23.42 0.07
N ASP A 80 -12.04 -22.63 -0.95
CA ASP A 80 -11.07 -21.96 -1.84
C ASP A 80 -10.74 -20.52 -1.38
N THR A 81 -11.11 -20.16 -0.16
CA THR A 81 -10.88 -18.82 0.39
C THR A 81 -9.89 -18.88 1.55
N LEU A 82 -8.82 -18.11 1.44
CA LEU A 82 -7.82 -17.92 2.50
C LEU A 82 -8.11 -16.62 3.25
N TRP A 83 -8.26 -16.72 4.57
CA TRP A 83 -8.39 -15.60 5.49
C TRP A 83 -7.10 -15.40 6.26
N GLY A 84 -6.64 -14.17 6.38
CA GLY A 84 -5.45 -13.82 7.17
C GLY A 84 -4.95 -12.43 6.82
N LEU A 85 -4.21 -11.82 7.72
CA LEU A 85 -3.64 -10.48 7.53
C LEU A 85 -2.62 -10.51 6.38
N GLY A 86 -2.81 -9.63 5.39
CA GLY A 86 -1.95 -9.56 4.22
C GLY A 86 -2.20 -10.67 3.18
N ALA A 87 -3.23 -11.53 3.33
CA ALA A 87 -3.50 -12.60 2.35
C ALA A 87 -3.76 -12.05 0.94
N ALA A 88 -4.58 -10.99 0.82
CA ALA A 88 -4.84 -10.31 -0.43
C ALA A 88 -3.81 -9.20 -0.71
N ASP A 89 -3.40 -8.46 0.31
CA ASP A 89 -2.51 -7.32 0.25
C ASP A 89 -1.25 -7.56 1.12
N MET A 90 -0.09 -8.04 0.53
CA MET A 90 -0.12 -8.62 -0.82
C MET A 90 0.63 -9.96 -0.87
N LYS A 91 0.57 -10.78 0.22
CA LYS A 91 1.29 -12.08 0.31
C LYS A 91 0.85 -13.09 -0.76
N GLY A 92 -0.40 -12.99 -1.25
CA GLY A 92 -0.85 -13.74 -2.42
C GLY A 92 -0.06 -13.39 -3.68
N GLY A 93 0.20 -12.10 -3.91
CA GLY A 93 1.07 -11.62 -4.96
C GLY A 93 2.51 -12.11 -4.81
N LEU A 94 3.05 -12.08 -3.58
CA LEU A 94 4.39 -12.62 -3.28
C LEU A 94 4.49 -14.11 -3.54
N ALA A 95 3.46 -14.90 -3.21
CA ALA A 95 3.42 -16.33 -3.50
C ALA A 95 3.48 -16.60 -5.02
N VAL A 96 2.75 -15.85 -5.83
CA VAL A 96 2.81 -15.94 -7.29
C VAL A 96 4.19 -15.58 -7.80
N MET A 97 4.79 -14.48 -7.32
CA MET A 97 6.12 -14.05 -7.73
C MET A 97 7.18 -15.10 -7.38
N LEU A 98 7.12 -15.67 -6.19
CA LEU A 98 8.04 -16.73 -5.75
C LEU A 98 7.91 -17.98 -6.60
N GLU A 99 6.69 -18.40 -6.92
CA GLU A 99 6.47 -19.56 -7.78
C GLU A 99 6.96 -19.31 -9.22
N LEU A 100 6.77 -18.11 -9.77
CA LEU A 100 7.34 -17.74 -11.07
C LEU A 100 8.86 -17.82 -11.05
N ALA A 101 9.51 -17.32 -10.00
CA ALA A 101 10.97 -17.41 -9.87
C ALA A 101 11.47 -18.85 -9.84
N ARG A 102 10.73 -19.78 -9.20
CA ARG A 102 11.10 -21.20 -9.10
C ARG A 102 10.85 -22.00 -10.38
N THR A 103 9.81 -21.64 -11.14
CA THR A 103 9.32 -22.49 -12.25
C THR A 103 9.69 -21.99 -13.63
N VAL A 104 9.96 -20.70 -13.78
CA VAL A 104 10.31 -20.08 -15.06
C VAL A 104 11.82 -19.84 -15.12
N SER A 105 12.58 -20.89 -15.42
CA SER A 105 14.05 -20.85 -15.43
C SER A 105 14.66 -20.10 -16.63
N GLU A 106 13.96 -20.09 -17.77
CA GLU A 106 14.41 -19.42 -19.02
C GLU A 106 13.31 -18.52 -19.58
N PRO A 107 13.00 -17.39 -18.93
CA PRO A 107 12.01 -16.44 -19.43
C PRO A 107 12.46 -15.81 -20.76
N ALA A 108 11.49 -15.43 -21.61
CA ALA A 108 11.75 -14.79 -22.91
C ALA A 108 12.38 -13.39 -22.78
N ILE A 109 12.23 -12.74 -21.63
CA ILE A 109 12.82 -11.47 -21.23
C ILE A 109 13.52 -11.64 -19.90
N ASP A 110 14.53 -10.83 -19.58
CA ASP A 110 15.12 -10.86 -18.25
C ASP A 110 14.11 -10.36 -17.21
N VAL A 111 14.16 -10.92 -16.00
CA VAL A 111 13.21 -10.57 -14.92
C VAL A 111 13.96 -10.13 -13.68
N THR A 112 13.44 -9.08 -13.06
CA THR A 112 13.85 -8.60 -11.74
C THR A 112 12.65 -8.73 -10.79
N TRP A 113 12.80 -9.48 -9.70
CA TRP A 113 11.85 -9.51 -8.58
C TRP A 113 12.31 -8.51 -7.52
N VAL A 114 11.47 -7.55 -7.20
CA VAL A 114 11.72 -6.54 -6.17
C VAL A 114 10.72 -6.76 -5.03
N LEU A 115 11.18 -7.33 -3.93
CA LEU A 115 10.37 -7.54 -2.74
C LEU A 115 10.81 -6.50 -1.70
N TYR A 116 9.97 -5.51 -1.46
CA TYR A 116 10.34 -4.33 -0.67
C TYR A 116 9.52 -4.20 0.61
N ALA A 117 10.10 -3.62 1.62
CA ALA A 117 9.51 -3.42 2.95
C ALA A 117 8.81 -2.06 3.06
N ARG A 118 7.92 -1.93 4.05
CA ARG A 118 7.38 -0.65 4.51
C ARG A 118 6.61 0.14 3.45
N GLU A 119 5.75 -0.55 2.66
CA GLU A 119 4.82 0.09 1.75
C GLU A 119 3.70 0.82 2.50
N GLU A 120 3.15 0.16 3.53
CA GLU A 120 1.95 0.54 4.26
C GLU A 120 2.13 1.71 5.24
N VAL A 121 3.30 2.35 5.21
CA VAL A 121 3.64 3.47 6.09
C VAL A 121 4.03 4.72 5.30
N ALA A 122 4.49 5.76 6.00
CA ALA A 122 4.89 7.00 5.34
C ALA A 122 6.03 6.75 4.34
N ILE A 123 5.95 7.37 3.17
CA ILE A 123 6.91 7.23 2.05
C ILE A 123 8.38 7.45 2.48
N ALA A 124 8.61 8.21 3.55
CA ALA A 124 9.96 8.41 4.09
C ALA A 124 10.64 7.11 4.55
N HIS A 125 9.85 6.06 4.83
CA HIS A 125 10.32 4.76 5.31
C HIS A 125 10.20 3.66 4.24
N ASN A 126 9.57 3.94 3.10
CA ASN A 126 9.31 2.97 2.05
C ASN A 126 10.60 2.36 1.49
N GLY A 127 10.64 1.03 1.38
CA GLY A 127 11.81 0.27 0.94
C GLY A 127 12.24 0.56 -0.49
N LEU A 128 11.32 0.88 -1.40
CA LEU A 128 11.69 1.29 -2.76
C LEU A 128 12.54 2.56 -2.74
N ARG A 129 12.24 3.49 -1.83
CA ARG A 129 13.04 4.70 -1.70
C ARG A 129 14.47 4.40 -1.26
N GLU A 130 14.66 3.43 -0.35
CA GLU A 130 15.97 2.93 0.06
C GLU A 130 16.70 2.29 -1.11
N LEU A 131 16.03 1.41 -1.87
CA LEU A 131 16.58 0.76 -3.05
C LEU A 131 16.99 1.76 -4.14
N PHE A 132 16.16 2.76 -4.44
CA PHE A 132 16.50 3.82 -5.40
C PHE A 132 17.69 4.69 -4.96
N ALA A 133 17.92 4.82 -3.65
CA ALA A 133 19.05 5.58 -3.11
C ALA A 133 20.35 4.78 -3.10
N GLU A 134 20.28 3.48 -2.77
CA GLU A 134 21.46 2.65 -2.52
C GLU A 134 21.88 1.78 -3.70
N ALA A 135 20.92 1.33 -4.51
CA ALA A 135 21.18 0.41 -5.62
C ALA A 135 20.25 0.65 -6.82
N PRO A 136 20.20 1.86 -7.39
CA PRO A 136 19.30 2.21 -8.49
C PRO A 136 19.49 1.31 -9.72
N ASP A 137 20.71 0.85 -9.99
CA ASP A 137 21.02 0.00 -11.14
C ASP A 137 20.35 -1.38 -11.08
N LEU A 138 19.95 -1.83 -9.87
CA LEU A 138 19.20 -3.06 -9.71
C LEU A 138 17.73 -2.92 -10.14
N LEU A 139 17.23 -1.69 -10.22
CA LEU A 139 15.84 -1.35 -10.55
C LEU A 139 15.67 -0.90 -12.01
N ASP A 140 16.69 -1.06 -12.84
CA ASP A 140 16.59 -0.76 -14.26
C ASP A 140 15.76 -1.82 -14.98
N GLY A 141 14.81 -1.38 -15.83
CA GLY A 141 13.94 -2.27 -16.58
C GLY A 141 12.97 -1.50 -17.49
N ASP A 142 12.40 -2.20 -18.49
CA ASP A 142 11.54 -1.61 -19.51
C ASP A 142 10.08 -1.46 -19.03
N VAL A 143 9.61 -2.40 -18.21
CA VAL A 143 8.24 -2.47 -17.70
C VAL A 143 8.25 -2.97 -16.26
N ALA A 144 7.39 -2.40 -15.43
CA ALA A 144 7.15 -2.88 -14.07
C ALA A 144 5.69 -3.33 -13.90
N ILE A 145 5.50 -4.48 -13.24
CA ILE A 145 4.21 -4.97 -12.78
C ILE A 145 4.27 -5.07 -11.25
N LEU A 146 3.33 -4.39 -10.59
CA LEU A 146 3.14 -4.50 -9.15
C LEU A 146 2.09 -5.58 -8.88
N GLY A 147 2.37 -6.48 -7.95
CA GLY A 147 1.49 -7.60 -7.62
C GLY A 147 0.37 -7.26 -6.65
N GLU A 148 -0.10 -6.02 -6.68
CA GLU A 148 -1.17 -5.49 -5.85
C GLU A 148 -2.53 -6.14 -6.14
N PRO A 149 -3.48 -6.16 -5.17
CA PRO A 149 -4.78 -6.78 -5.35
C PRO A 149 -5.70 -5.95 -6.25
N THR A 150 -5.89 -6.38 -7.48
CA THR A 150 -6.73 -5.73 -8.51
C THR A 150 -7.95 -6.55 -8.91
N GLY A 151 -8.29 -7.59 -8.13
CA GLY A 151 -9.37 -8.53 -8.48
C GLY A 151 -9.07 -9.36 -9.73
N GLY A 152 -7.78 -9.56 -10.05
CA GLY A 152 -7.31 -10.31 -11.23
C GLY A 152 -7.39 -9.50 -12.54
N ALA A 153 -7.61 -8.19 -12.47
CA ALA A 153 -7.57 -7.30 -13.62
C ALA A 153 -6.17 -6.66 -13.78
N VAL A 154 -5.82 -6.29 -15.01
CA VAL A 154 -4.65 -5.44 -15.25
C VAL A 154 -5.09 -3.99 -15.12
N GLU A 155 -4.50 -3.28 -14.17
CA GLU A 155 -4.66 -1.84 -14.00
C GLU A 155 -3.39 -1.12 -14.47
N ALA A 156 -3.55 -0.07 -15.27
CA ALA A 156 -2.44 0.70 -15.78
C ALA A 156 -2.37 2.06 -15.10
N GLY A 157 -1.20 2.39 -14.54
CA GLY A 157 -0.93 3.63 -13.84
C GLY A 157 -1.40 3.60 -12.38
N CYS A 158 -0.95 4.59 -11.61
CA CYS A 158 -1.31 4.78 -10.22
C CYS A 158 -1.89 6.18 -10.02
N GLN A 159 -2.98 6.29 -9.25
CA GLN A 159 -3.55 7.58 -8.91
C GLN A 159 -2.65 8.34 -7.94
N GLY A 160 -2.50 9.65 -8.17
CA GLY A 160 -1.92 10.53 -7.19
C GLY A 160 -2.76 10.60 -5.92
N THR A 161 -2.13 10.97 -4.80
CA THR A 161 -2.84 11.22 -3.54
C THR A 161 -2.50 12.61 -3.02
N MET A 162 -3.52 13.32 -2.54
CA MET A 162 -3.36 14.60 -1.86
C MET A 162 -4.13 14.58 -0.55
N ARG A 163 -3.46 14.96 0.54
CA ARG A 163 -4.08 15.12 1.85
C ARG A 163 -3.98 16.57 2.28
N PHE A 164 -5.07 17.15 2.74
CA PHE A 164 -5.10 18.52 3.23
C PHE A 164 -6.06 18.68 4.39
N GLU A 165 -5.84 19.73 5.17
CA GLU A 165 -6.65 20.06 6.34
C GLU A 165 -7.38 21.37 6.12
N VAL A 166 -8.66 21.39 6.46
CA VAL A 166 -9.46 22.61 6.51
C VAL A 166 -9.78 22.92 7.97
N THR A 167 -9.26 24.04 8.45
CA THR A 167 -9.55 24.53 9.80
C THR A 167 -10.57 25.65 9.76
N LEU A 168 -11.63 25.55 10.54
CA LEU A 168 -12.67 26.56 10.72
C LEU A 168 -12.54 27.22 12.09
N ALA A 169 -12.48 28.55 12.07
CA ALA A 169 -12.45 29.35 13.30
C ALA A 169 -13.86 29.73 13.77
N GLY A 170 -14.03 29.80 15.07
CA GLY A 170 -15.22 30.29 15.75
C GLY A 170 -14.87 31.28 16.85
N THR A 171 -15.75 31.39 17.83
CA THR A 171 -15.54 32.21 19.04
C THR A 171 -16.11 31.48 20.24
N ARG A 172 -15.34 31.35 21.30
CA ARG A 172 -15.76 30.68 22.55
C ARG A 172 -16.86 31.46 23.24
N ALA A 173 -17.78 30.71 23.81
CA ALA A 173 -18.78 31.19 24.75
C ALA A 173 -19.22 30.04 25.65
N HIS A 174 -19.93 30.35 26.73
CA HIS A 174 -20.61 29.31 27.50
C HIS A 174 -21.81 28.76 26.73
N THR A 175 -22.02 27.44 26.75
CA THR A 175 -23.10 26.79 25.98
C THR A 175 -24.51 27.27 26.39
N ALA A 176 -24.68 27.77 27.62
CA ALA A 176 -25.91 28.40 28.06
C ALA A 176 -26.15 29.82 27.50
N ARG A 177 -25.13 30.40 26.80
CA ARG A 177 -25.21 31.72 26.16
C ARG A 177 -24.58 31.67 24.74
N PRO A 178 -25.07 30.77 23.87
CA PRO A 178 -24.46 30.51 22.59
C PRO A 178 -24.42 31.71 21.63
N TRP A 179 -25.32 32.67 21.83
CA TRP A 179 -25.38 33.92 21.07
C TRP A 179 -24.15 34.84 21.25
N MET A 180 -23.32 34.59 22.28
CA MET A 180 -22.08 35.32 22.56
C MET A 180 -20.88 34.70 21.82
N GLY A 181 -21.04 33.53 21.19
CA GLY A 181 -20.01 32.81 20.50
C GLY A 181 -20.36 32.47 19.06
N ARG A 182 -19.42 31.77 18.40
CA ARG A 182 -19.61 31.24 17.07
C ARG A 182 -19.06 29.82 17.02
N ASN A 183 -19.93 28.82 16.87
CA ASN A 183 -19.56 27.44 16.92
C ASN A 183 -18.83 26.99 15.63
N ALA A 184 -17.54 26.66 15.76
CA ALA A 184 -16.74 26.20 14.64
C ALA A 184 -17.15 24.80 14.17
N VAL A 185 -17.61 23.92 15.08
CA VAL A 185 -18.06 22.56 14.73
C VAL A 185 -19.33 22.62 13.90
N HIS A 186 -20.30 23.47 14.24
CA HIS A 186 -21.50 23.63 13.41
C HIS A 186 -21.19 24.12 11.99
N ARG A 187 -20.09 24.84 11.81
CA ARG A 187 -19.66 25.31 10.50
C ARG A 187 -19.11 24.19 9.60
N LEU A 188 -18.71 23.05 10.17
CA LEU A 188 -18.30 21.90 9.39
C LEU A 188 -19.47 21.34 8.56
N GLY A 189 -20.73 21.49 9.00
CA GLY A 189 -21.89 20.95 8.31
C GLY A 189 -21.89 21.28 6.82
N GLY A 190 -21.78 22.56 6.44
CA GLY A 190 -21.74 22.95 5.04
C GLY A 190 -20.55 22.43 4.24
N LEU A 191 -19.39 22.23 4.88
CA LEU A 191 -18.22 21.62 4.24
C LEU A 191 -18.45 20.11 4.02
N LEU A 192 -18.98 19.41 5.04
CA LEU A 192 -19.28 17.98 4.94
C LEU A 192 -20.39 17.72 3.92
N ASP A 193 -21.41 18.59 3.85
CA ASP A 193 -22.45 18.51 2.82
C ASP A 193 -21.86 18.68 1.41
N ALA A 194 -20.93 19.62 1.22
CA ALA A 194 -20.25 19.81 -0.05
C ALA A 194 -19.40 18.60 -0.42
N LEU A 195 -18.70 17.99 0.53
CA LEU A 195 -17.91 16.77 0.29
C LEU A 195 -18.83 15.57 -0.03
N ASN A 196 -19.96 15.45 0.66
CA ASN A 196 -20.94 14.40 0.40
C ASN A 196 -21.62 14.52 -0.97
N GLY A 197 -21.78 15.75 -1.46
CA GLY A 197 -22.34 16.06 -2.77
C GLY A 197 -21.30 16.13 -3.90
N TYR A 198 -20.02 15.80 -3.64
CA TYR A 198 -18.98 15.86 -4.65
C TYR A 198 -19.19 14.78 -5.73
N GLU A 199 -19.33 15.21 -6.96
CA GLU A 199 -19.42 14.32 -8.13
C GLU A 199 -18.01 13.96 -8.61
N HIS A 200 -17.68 12.66 -8.55
CA HIS A 200 -16.38 12.15 -8.97
C HIS A 200 -16.23 12.30 -10.49
N ARG A 201 -15.06 12.82 -10.91
CA ARG A 201 -14.69 12.86 -12.32
C ARG A 201 -14.00 11.55 -12.71
N GLU A 202 -14.08 11.19 -13.97
CA GLU A 202 -13.37 10.05 -14.56
C GLU A 202 -12.48 10.52 -15.71
N PRO A 203 -11.35 11.24 -15.40
CA PRO A 203 -10.46 11.73 -16.44
C PRO A 203 -9.75 10.57 -17.15
N VAL A 204 -9.51 10.76 -18.45
CA VAL A 204 -8.65 9.87 -19.25
C VAL A 204 -7.34 10.59 -19.48
N VAL A 205 -6.24 10.00 -19.01
CA VAL A 205 -4.87 10.50 -19.14
C VAL A 205 -4.04 9.41 -19.82
N ASP A 206 -3.43 9.72 -20.94
CA ASP A 206 -2.61 8.78 -21.73
C ASP A 206 -3.30 7.43 -22.02
N GLY A 207 -4.62 7.47 -22.28
CA GLY A 207 -5.43 6.29 -22.54
C GLY A 207 -5.91 5.53 -21.31
N CYS A 208 -5.43 5.85 -20.11
CA CYS A 208 -5.86 5.27 -18.84
C CYS A 208 -6.99 6.08 -18.22
N ARG A 209 -8.07 5.40 -17.82
CA ARG A 209 -9.20 6.03 -17.12
C ARG A 209 -8.96 5.99 -15.62
N TYR A 210 -8.93 7.16 -15.01
CA TYR A 210 -8.82 7.32 -13.55
C TYR A 210 -10.18 7.69 -12.96
N ARG A 211 -10.43 7.28 -11.74
CA ARG A 211 -11.64 7.62 -11.01
C ARG A 211 -11.29 8.39 -9.76
N GLU A 212 -11.66 9.66 -9.70
CA GLU A 212 -11.42 10.50 -8.53
C GLU A 212 -12.19 10.03 -7.31
N ALA A 213 -11.62 10.27 -6.14
CA ALA A 213 -12.30 10.13 -4.86
C ALA A 213 -11.92 11.30 -3.94
N LEU A 214 -12.90 11.86 -3.23
CA LEU A 214 -12.71 12.95 -2.27
C LEU A 214 -13.44 12.59 -0.98
N GLN A 215 -12.69 12.37 0.11
CA GLN A 215 -13.24 11.85 1.36
C GLN A 215 -12.75 12.62 2.57
N ALA A 216 -13.68 12.99 3.48
CA ALA A 216 -13.32 13.40 4.84
C ALA A 216 -12.92 12.16 5.64
N VAL A 217 -11.67 12.12 6.11
CA VAL A 217 -11.10 10.95 6.79
C VAL A 217 -10.87 11.17 8.28
N HIS A 218 -10.97 12.40 8.75
CA HIS A 218 -10.82 12.75 10.15
C HIS A 218 -11.50 14.08 10.45
N VAL A 219 -12.17 14.17 11.61
CA VAL A 219 -12.80 15.40 12.10
C VAL A 219 -12.40 15.60 13.57
N GLU A 220 -11.98 16.82 13.90
CA GLU A 220 -11.61 17.21 15.25
C GLU A 220 -12.28 18.54 15.62
N GLY A 221 -12.75 18.68 16.86
CA GLY A 221 -13.30 19.92 17.37
C GLY A 221 -13.88 19.81 18.77
N GLY A 222 -13.94 20.95 19.47
CA GLY A 222 -14.42 21.02 20.84
C GLY A 222 -13.29 20.95 21.87
N VAL A 223 -13.54 21.50 23.06
CA VAL A 223 -12.59 21.53 24.19
C VAL A 223 -13.22 21.08 25.51
N ALA A 224 -14.50 21.37 25.73
CA ALA A 224 -15.26 20.98 26.95
C ALA A 224 -16.75 21.00 26.66
N GLY A 225 -17.51 20.21 27.41
CA GLY A 225 -18.96 20.05 27.20
C GLY A 225 -19.82 21.32 27.42
N ASN A 226 -19.29 22.34 28.09
CA ASN A 226 -19.96 23.60 28.38
C ASN A 226 -19.34 24.79 27.60
N VAL A 227 -18.51 24.56 26.63
CA VAL A 227 -17.85 25.59 25.82
C VAL A 227 -18.27 25.46 24.37
N VAL A 228 -18.71 26.56 23.75
CA VAL A 228 -18.92 26.67 22.29
C VAL A 228 -17.56 26.58 21.61
N PRO A 229 -17.34 25.59 20.72
CA PRO A 229 -16.04 25.40 20.06
C PRO A 229 -15.63 26.59 19.21
N ASP A 230 -14.39 27.06 19.39
CA ASP A 230 -13.78 28.13 18.60
C ASP A 230 -12.88 27.64 17.49
N ARG A 231 -12.64 26.31 17.41
CA ARG A 231 -11.89 25.66 16.34
C ARG A 231 -12.52 24.32 16.01
N ALA A 232 -12.56 24.00 14.74
CA ALA A 232 -12.83 22.67 14.23
C ALA A 232 -11.94 22.42 13.01
N MET A 233 -11.57 21.17 12.76
CA MET A 233 -10.72 20.76 11.65
C MET A 233 -11.28 19.52 10.99
N VAL A 234 -11.17 19.44 9.68
CA VAL A 234 -11.39 18.23 8.90
C VAL A 234 -10.17 17.93 8.05
N ARG A 235 -9.73 16.68 8.08
CA ARG A 235 -8.71 16.18 7.15
C ARG A 235 -9.39 15.49 5.98
N ILE A 236 -8.97 15.85 4.78
CA ILE A 236 -9.56 15.40 3.53
C ILE A 236 -8.48 14.67 2.74
N ASN A 237 -8.85 13.53 2.17
CA ASN A 237 -8.04 12.78 1.23
C ASN A 237 -8.67 12.87 -0.16
N HIS A 238 -7.85 13.21 -1.16
CA HIS A 238 -8.19 13.20 -2.58
C HIS A 238 -7.30 12.21 -3.32
N ARG A 239 -7.94 11.40 -4.13
CA ARG A 239 -7.31 10.41 -5.02
C ARG A 239 -7.60 10.77 -6.47
#